data_035bee8ba4ec8a5a08a2121d228f6ef4
#
_entry.id   035bee8ba4ec8a5a08a2121d228f6ef4
#
_cell.length_a   1.000
_cell.length_b   1.000
_cell.length_c   1.000
_cell.angle_alpha   90.00
_cell.angle_beta   90.00
_cell.angle_gamma   90.00
#
_symmetry.space_group_name_H-M   'P 1'
#
loop_
_entity.id
_entity.type
_entity.pdbx_description
1 polymer ?
#
loop_
_entity_poly.entity_id
_entity_poly.type
_entity_poly.pdbx_seq_one_letter_code
_entity_poly.pdbx_strand_id
1 'polypeptide(L)'
;MVRMVRAASTLRSIAKTFEFSRGDRRAPAAQLATHMLPLMLQMATQLLNQNVEFNEAGHLVRLSIKLFYSLCRLELPTPLRDPTGQLSGWLDVMNRVLMKDFSAAPGRPTDPEELSKWSWWKAKKHVLKTWQLLFQRYGNPHYVDQELVPFAQFFSTQIAHQLLGSVMQVLTWRPSGRFCSDRCMMTGLRFLSTSVEIGSTFRIIAPHLESLLRNVIFPVMYFSQSDMELWNQDPQEYVRKCYSIQEEYFDPRAAARAFLSDMAARRPWKLFPVLMPFIASTLTEYSNAPVEQKPYHQKEGVLTVIGHLHEYMKKRRGIKEQLESLMMTH
;
A
#
# COMPACT_ATOMS: atom_id res chain seq x y z
N MET A 1 20.40 4.90 -23.35
CA MET A 1 19.71 4.36 -22.18
C MET A 1 20.67 3.78 -21.13
N VAL A 2 21.53 2.80 -21.44
CA VAL A 2 22.43 2.14 -20.47
C VAL A 2 23.31 3.12 -19.68
N ARG A 3 23.91 4.12 -20.33
CA ARG A 3 24.72 5.16 -19.65
C ARG A 3 23.89 5.97 -18.66
N MET A 4 22.65 6.31 -19.01
CA MET A 4 21.73 7.04 -18.13
C MET A 4 21.33 6.20 -16.90
N VAL A 5 21.09 4.89 -17.09
CA VAL A 5 20.79 3.96 -15.98
C VAL A 5 21.98 3.89 -15.01
N ARG A 6 23.21 3.78 -15.53
CA ARG A 6 24.43 3.77 -14.69
C ARG A 6 24.56 5.08 -13.91
N ALA A 7 24.46 6.23 -14.57
CA ALA A 7 24.51 7.53 -13.91
C ALA A 7 23.46 7.70 -12.82
N ALA A 8 22.19 7.36 -13.12
CA ALA A 8 21.09 7.43 -12.14
C ALA A 8 21.31 6.45 -10.96
N SER A 9 21.89 5.27 -11.21
CA SER A 9 22.21 4.30 -10.17
C SER A 9 23.31 4.82 -9.24
N THR A 10 24.38 5.43 -9.80
CA THR A 10 25.46 6.05 -9.02
C THR A 10 24.91 7.20 -8.17
N LEU A 11 24.12 8.09 -8.76
CA LEU A 11 23.46 9.19 -8.05
C LEU A 11 22.60 8.71 -6.88
N ARG A 12 21.78 7.69 -7.12
CA ARG A 12 20.98 7.07 -6.08
C ARG A 12 21.84 6.45 -4.99
N SER A 13 22.97 5.82 -5.33
CA SER A 13 23.91 5.25 -4.35
C SER A 13 24.53 6.34 -3.48
N ILE A 14 24.96 7.46 -4.07
CA ILE A 14 25.45 8.63 -3.34
C ILE A 14 24.35 9.17 -2.39
N ALA A 15 23.14 9.40 -2.89
CA ALA A 15 22.04 9.90 -2.05
C ALA A 15 21.72 8.96 -0.88
N LYS A 16 21.88 7.64 -1.07
CA LYS A 16 21.66 6.64 -0.03
C LYS A 16 22.66 6.76 1.12
N THR A 17 23.89 7.20 0.88
CA THR A 17 24.88 7.37 1.95
C THR A 17 24.44 8.46 2.94
N PHE A 18 23.66 9.43 2.47
CA PHE A 18 23.13 10.54 3.29
C PHE A 18 21.69 10.30 3.79
N GLU A 19 21.09 9.15 3.46
CA GLU A 19 19.67 8.86 3.75
C GLU A 19 19.32 9.00 5.25
N PHE A 20 20.28 8.71 6.13
CA PHE A 20 20.13 8.79 7.58
C PHE A 20 21.03 9.85 8.24
N SER A 21 21.71 10.69 7.45
CA SER A 21 22.56 11.77 7.97
C SER A 21 21.71 12.93 8.48
N ARG A 22 22.15 13.55 9.58
CA ARG A 22 21.51 14.71 10.22
C ARG A 22 22.48 15.88 10.35
N GLY A 23 21.94 17.10 10.54
CA GLY A 23 22.74 18.33 10.70
C GLY A 23 23.64 18.57 9.49
N ASP A 24 24.84 19.07 9.72
CA ASP A 24 25.81 19.46 8.67
C ASP A 24 26.17 18.33 7.73
N ARG A 25 26.16 17.07 8.21
CA ARG A 25 26.42 15.88 7.38
C ARG A 25 25.34 15.66 6.31
N ARG A 26 24.19 16.36 6.41
CA ARG A 26 23.11 16.30 5.43
C ARG A 26 23.23 17.35 4.31
N ALA A 27 24.10 18.34 4.43
CA ALA A 27 24.27 19.40 3.44
C ALA A 27 24.46 18.86 2.00
N PRO A 28 25.24 17.79 1.74
CA PRO A 28 25.34 17.22 0.39
C PRO A 28 24.01 16.67 -0.14
N ALA A 29 23.15 16.12 0.72
CA ALA A 29 21.83 15.64 0.30
C ALA A 29 20.90 16.81 -0.09
N ALA A 30 20.98 17.95 0.60
CA ALA A 30 20.23 19.15 0.23
C ALA A 30 20.69 19.71 -1.12
N GLN A 31 21.99 19.74 -1.38
CA GLN A 31 22.55 20.13 -2.69
C GLN A 31 22.09 19.19 -3.80
N LEU A 32 22.15 17.86 -3.57
CA LEU A 32 21.61 16.86 -4.49
C LEU A 32 20.12 17.08 -4.76
N ALA A 33 19.32 17.38 -3.74
CA ALA A 33 17.91 17.66 -3.91
C ALA A 33 17.68 18.88 -4.81
N THR A 34 18.39 19.96 -4.57
CA THR A 34 18.25 21.21 -5.34
C THR A 34 18.62 21.04 -6.82
N HIS A 35 19.70 20.33 -7.11
CA HIS A 35 20.22 20.24 -8.48
C HIS A 35 19.69 19.03 -9.25
N MET A 36 19.49 17.90 -8.59
CA MET A 36 19.21 16.65 -9.29
C MET A 36 17.71 16.31 -9.36
N LEU A 37 16.90 16.70 -8.37
CA LEU A 37 15.47 16.40 -8.43
C LEU A 37 14.77 17.02 -9.65
N PRO A 38 15.06 18.28 -10.04
CA PRO A 38 14.46 18.87 -11.26
C PRO A 38 14.82 18.08 -12.52
N LEU A 39 16.10 17.72 -12.68
CA LEU A 39 16.59 16.98 -13.85
C LEU A 39 15.96 15.58 -13.94
N MET A 40 15.88 14.88 -12.82
CA MET A 40 15.26 13.54 -12.75
C MET A 40 13.75 13.60 -12.99
N LEU A 41 13.09 14.65 -12.53
CA LEU A 41 11.68 14.91 -12.80
C LEU A 41 11.46 15.13 -14.32
N GLN A 42 12.25 16.00 -14.92
CA GLN A 42 12.18 16.27 -16.37
C GLN A 42 12.39 14.98 -17.19
N MET A 43 13.42 14.21 -16.86
CA MET A 43 13.71 12.92 -17.53
C MET A 43 12.53 11.94 -17.39
N ALA A 44 11.98 11.76 -16.19
CA ALA A 44 10.87 10.85 -15.96
C ALA A 44 9.60 11.30 -16.71
N THR A 45 9.34 12.62 -16.72
CA THR A 45 8.23 13.22 -17.47
C THR A 45 8.38 12.97 -18.97
N GLN A 46 9.57 13.19 -19.54
CA GLN A 46 9.84 12.94 -20.96
C GLN A 46 9.62 11.49 -21.35
N LEU A 47 10.14 10.54 -20.56
CA LEU A 47 9.94 9.11 -20.82
C LEU A 47 8.46 8.73 -20.83
N LEU A 48 7.66 9.27 -19.91
CA LEU A 48 6.22 9.03 -19.86
C LEU A 48 5.47 9.69 -21.01
N ASN A 49 5.87 10.91 -21.42
CA ASN A 49 5.23 11.62 -22.53
C ASN A 49 5.49 10.94 -23.87
N GLN A 50 6.68 10.36 -24.05
CA GLN A 50 7.07 9.65 -25.27
C GLN A 50 6.57 8.21 -25.29
N ASN A 51 5.80 7.77 -24.28
CA ASN A 51 5.33 6.39 -24.12
C ASN A 51 6.45 5.32 -24.23
N VAL A 52 7.63 5.65 -23.70
CA VAL A 52 8.76 4.72 -23.67
C VAL A 52 8.55 3.68 -22.59
N GLU A 53 8.15 2.47 -22.96
CA GLU A 53 7.63 1.43 -22.04
C GLU A 53 8.55 0.23 -21.82
N PHE A 54 9.71 0.16 -22.49
CA PHE A 54 10.63 -0.96 -22.23
C PHE A 54 11.24 -0.93 -20.83
N ASN A 55 11.82 -2.05 -20.46
CA ASN A 55 12.28 -2.32 -19.09
C ASN A 55 13.32 -1.30 -18.58
N GLU A 56 14.22 -0.84 -19.43
CA GLU A 56 15.25 0.16 -19.08
C GLU A 56 14.64 1.52 -18.74
N ALA A 57 13.58 1.92 -19.44
CA ALA A 57 12.84 3.14 -19.11
C ALA A 57 12.17 3.03 -17.74
N GLY A 58 11.50 1.90 -17.48
CA GLY A 58 10.95 1.60 -16.17
C GLY A 58 12.01 1.59 -15.07
N HIS A 59 13.22 1.12 -15.38
CA HIS A 59 14.35 1.15 -14.45
C HIS A 59 14.79 2.58 -14.13
N LEU A 60 14.90 3.45 -15.13
CA LEU A 60 15.24 4.88 -14.94
C LEU A 60 14.21 5.60 -14.09
N VAL A 61 12.93 5.46 -14.43
CA VAL A 61 11.82 6.04 -13.65
C VAL A 61 11.84 5.53 -12.21
N ARG A 62 12.07 4.24 -12.01
CA ARG A 62 12.23 3.66 -10.68
C ARG A 62 13.40 4.26 -9.90
N LEU A 63 14.57 4.46 -10.54
CA LEU A 63 15.74 5.06 -9.91
C LEU A 63 15.47 6.51 -9.53
N SER A 64 14.75 7.28 -10.36
CA SER A 64 14.35 8.66 -10.07
C SER A 64 13.45 8.71 -8.82
N ILE A 65 12.44 7.84 -8.73
CA ILE A 65 11.57 7.74 -7.56
C ILE A 65 12.33 7.31 -6.30
N LYS A 66 13.31 6.39 -6.45
CA LYS A 66 14.17 5.96 -5.33
C LYS A 66 15.11 7.07 -4.85
N LEU A 67 15.62 7.89 -5.76
CA LEU A 67 16.41 9.08 -5.40
C LEU A 67 15.54 10.05 -4.59
N PHE A 68 14.35 10.40 -5.10
CA PHE A 68 13.39 11.22 -4.39
C PHE A 68 13.10 10.67 -2.99
N TYR A 69 12.80 9.37 -2.90
CA TYR A 69 12.53 8.69 -1.63
C TYR A 69 13.68 8.84 -0.63
N SER A 70 14.93 8.59 -1.06
CA SER A 70 16.10 8.67 -0.19
C SER A 70 16.36 10.11 0.30
N LEU A 71 16.15 11.10 -0.55
CA LEU A 71 16.30 12.51 -0.19
C LEU A 71 15.22 13.01 0.78
N CYS A 72 13.99 12.46 0.68
CA CYS A 72 12.87 12.81 1.57
C CYS A 72 12.83 11.96 2.87
N ARG A 73 13.77 11.03 3.08
CA ARG A 73 13.66 10.03 4.15
C ARG A 73 13.59 10.60 5.56
N LEU A 74 14.41 11.59 5.89
CA LEU A 74 14.49 12.20 7.22
C LEU A 74 13.95 13.62 7.26
N GLU A 75 14.07 14.33 6.16
CA GLU A 75 13.71 15.74 6.07
C GLU A 75 13.12 16.01 4.70
N LEU A 76 12.11 16.88 4.63
CA LEU A 76 11.56 17.34 3.37
C LEU A 76 12.49 18.41 2.78
N PRO A 77 13.14 18.15 1.61
CA PRO A 77 14.03 19.12 0.99
C PRO A 77 13.31 20.44 0.69
N THR A 78 14.01 21.55 0.86
CA THR A 78 13.44 22.90 0.65
C THR A 78 12.71 23.06 -0.69
N PRO A 79 13.22 22.56 -1.84
CA PRO A 79 12.50 22.68 -3.12
C PRO A 79 11.14 21.95 -3.16
N LEU A 80 10.88 21.04 -2.21
CA LEU A 80 9.64 20.25 -2.13
C LEU A 80 8.67 20.77 -1.04
N ARG A 81 9.05 21.79 -0.28
CA ARG A 81 8.21 22.33 0.80
C ARG A 81 7.03 23.16 0.26
N ASP A 82 7.16 23.67 -0.96
CA ASP A 82 6.03 24.24 -1.70
C ASP A 82 5.26 23.11 -2.40
N PRO A 83 4.05 22.77 -1.93
CA PRO A 83 3.27 21.68 -2.49
C PRO A 83 2.74 22.00 -3.91
N THR A 84 2.69 23.26 -4.32
CA THR A 84 2.26 23.69 -5.66
C THR A 84 3.41 23.76 -6.66
N GLY A 85 4.65 23.71 -6.18
CA GLY A 85 5.87 23.77 -6.97
C GLY A 85 6.34 22.41 -7.47
N GLN A 86 7.62 22.12 -7.24
CA GLN A 86 8.27 20.86 -7.70
C GLN A 86 7.57 19.59 -7.20
N LEU A 87 7.02 19.60 -5.99
CA LEU A 87 6.34 18.43 -5.44
C LEU A 87 5.14 18.03 -6.31
N SER A 88 4.34 18.99 -6.78
CA SER A 88 3.21 18.73 -7.67
C SER A 88 3.62 17.94 -8.92
N GLY A 89 4.71 18.33 -9.58
CA GLY A 89 5.24 17.60 -10.74
C GLY A 89 5.66 16.18 -10.41
N TRP A 90 6.31 15.96 -9.25
CA TRP A 90 6.66 14.62 -8.79
C TRP A 90 5.44 13.76 -8.48
N LEU A 91 4.41 14.33 -7.86
CA LEU A 91 3.17 13.60 -7.57
C LEU A 91 2.44 13.21 -8.85
N ASP A 92 2.41 14.10 -9.86
CA ASP A 92 1.85 13.79 -11.19
C ASP A 92 2.60 12.63 -11.85
N VAL A 93 3.93 12.72 -11.96
CA VAL A 93 4.74 11.63 -12.53
C VAL A 93 4.50 10.31 -11.79
N MET A 94 4.51 10.33 -10.46
CA MET A 94 4.26 9.14 -9.66
C MET A 94 2.85 8.59 -9.90
N ASN A 95 1.83 9.44 -9.97
CA ASN A 95 0.45 9.02 -10.24
C ASN A 95 0.32 8.41 -11.64
N ARG A 96 0.91 9.03 -12.64
CA ARG A 96 0.95 8.50 -14.02
C ARG A 96 1.62 7.13 -14.06
N VAL A 97 2.76 6.94 -13.39
CA VAL A 97 3.43 5.63 -13.27
C VAL A 97 2.53 4.61 -12.59
N LEU A 98 1.87 4.99 -11.51
CA LEU A 98 1.00 4.07 -10.75
C LEU A 98 -0.20 3.63 -11.57
N MET A 99 -0.86 4.56 -12.24
CA MET A 99 -2.12 4.30 -12.94
C MET A 99 -1.94 3.75 -14.35
N LYS A 100 -0.77 3.94 -14.98
CA LYS A 100 -0.52 3.49 -16.35
C LYS A 100 -0.70 1.98 -16.49
N ASP A 101 -1.44 1.59 -17.50
CA ASP A 101 -1.55 0.19 -17.91
C ASP A 101 -0.37 -0.18 -18.81
N PHE A 102 0.37 -1.18 -18.42
CA PHE A 102 1.51 -1.72 -19.15
C PHE A 102 1.20 -3.11 -19.76
N SER A 103 -0.06 -3.46 -19.93
CA SER A 103 -0.47 -4.77 -20.47
C SER A 103 0.07 -5.03 -21.87
N ALA A 104 0.13 -3.99 -22.70
CA ALA A 104 0.64 -4.05 -24.08
C ALA A 104 2.12 -3.64 -24.21
N ALA A 105 2.85 -3.42 -23.10
CA ALA A 105 4.21 -2.91 -23.15
C ALA A 105 5.18 -3.93 -23.77
N PRO A 106 6.12 -3.50 -24.64
CA PRO A 106 7.11 -4.36 -25.24
C PRO A 106 7.98 -5.07 -24.19
N GLY A 107 8.16 -6.40 -24.36
CA GLY A 107 8.99 -7.20 -23.43
C GLY A 107 8.40 -7.36 -22.03
N ARG A 108 7.09 -7.14 -21.88
CA ARG A 108 6.39 -7.41 -20.62
C ARG A 108 6.40 -8.92 -20.35
N PRO A 109 6.84 -9.37 -19.17
CA PRO A 109 6.76 -10.76 -18.78
C PRO A 109 5.30 -11.25 -18.71
N THR A 110 5.06 -12.51 -19.06
CA THR A 110 3.75 -13.17 -18.93
C THR A 110 3.62 -13.89 -17.60
N ASP A 111 4.71 -14.45 -17.12
CA ASP A 111 4.76 -15.11 -15.82
C ASP A 111 4.54 -14.11 -14.66
N PRO A 112 3.62 -14.38 -13.71
CA PRO A 112 3.32 -13.46 -12.60
C PRO A 112 4.50 -13.15 -11.70
N GLU A 113 5.40 -14.11 -11.47
CA GLU A 113 6.57 -13.90 -10.60
C GLU A 113 7.58 -12.96 -11.29
N GLU A 114 7.90 -13.22 -12.57
CA GLU A 114 8.77 -12.34 -13.36
C GLU A 114 8.14 -10.96 -13.58
N LEU A 115 6.82 -10.91 -13.78
CA LEU A 115 6.07 -9.66 -13.89
C LEU A 115 6.19 -8.82 -12.60
N SER A 116 6.16 -9.45 -11.44
CA SER A 116 6.37 -8.77 -10.15
C SER A 116 7.79 -8.20 -10.01
N LYS A 117 8.77 -8.83 -10.69
CA LYS A 117 10.18 -8.41 -10.73
C LYS A 117 10.47 -7.37 -11.81
N TRP A 118 9.56 -7.17 -12.74
CA TRP A 118 9.71 -6.21 -13.84
C TRP A 118 9.85 -4.77 -13.35
N SER A 119 10.63 -3.94 -14.06
CA SER A 119 11.00 -2.60 -13.59
C SER A 119 9.81 -1.68 -13.36
N TRP A 120 8.78 -1.77 -14.18
CA TRP A 120 7.57 -0.95 -14.03
C TRP A 120 6.75 -1.32 -12.79
N TRP A 121 6.61 -2.61 -12.46
CA TRP A 121 5.96 -3.04 -11.21
C TRP A 121 6.79 -2.67 -9.98
N LYS A 122 8.12 -2.75 -10.09
CA LYS A 122 9.02 -2.23 -9.06
C LYS A 122 8.91 -0.70 -8.93
N ALA A 123 8.66 0.04 -10.03
CA ALA A 123 8.39 1.49 -9.98
C ALA A 123 7.08 1.79 -9.26
N LYS A 124 5.97 1.13 -9.62
CA LYS A 124 4.66 1.26 -8.94
C LYS A 124 4.78 1.04 -7.42
N LYS A 125 5.46 -0.03 -7.01
CA LYS A 125 5.75 -0.27 -5.60
C LYS A 125 6.50 0.89 -4.95
N HIS A 126 7.51 1.46 -5.61
CA HIS A 126 8.25 2.59 -5.04
C HIS A 126 7.43 3.88 -4.98
N VAL A 127 6.51 4.10 -5.90
CA VAL A 127 5.50 5.18 -5.81
C VAL A 127 4.72 5.05 -4.51
N LEU A 128 4.06 3.92 -4.30
CA LEU A 128 3.26 3.66 -3.09
C LEU A 128 4.09 3.84 -1.81
N LYS A 129 5.32 3.32 -1.81
CA LYS A 129 6.25 3.46 -0.68
C LYS A 129 6.64 4.92 -0.42
N THR A 130 6.82 5.71 -1.49
CA THR A 130 7.16 7.13 -1.38
C THR A 130 5.97 7.92 -0.85
N TRP A 131 4.78 7.66 -1.34
CA TRP A 131 3.56 8.29 -0.84
C TRP A 131 3.31 7.96 0.63
N GLN A 132 3.50 6.70 1.03
CA GLN A 132 3.41 6.30 2.43
C GLN A 132 4.43 7.06 3.30
N LEU A 133 5.68 7.20 2.84
CA LEU A 133 6.70 7.98 3.53
C LEU A 133 6.28 9.45 3.72
N LEU A 134 5.84 10.10 2.63
CA LEU A 134 5.41 11.50 2.67
C LEU A 134 4.25 11.69 3.65
N PHE A 135 3.28 10.79 3.60
CA PHE A 135 2.13 10.85 4.47
C PHE A 135 2.50 10.64 5.95
N GLN A 136 3.27 9.59 6.25
CA GLN A 136 3.66 9.27 7.63
C GLN A 136 4.54 10.34 8.27
N ARG A 137 5.45 10.95 7.50
CA ARG A 137 6.42 11.90 8.04
C ARG A 137 6.00 13.34 7.98
N TYR A 138 5.24 13.70 6.93
CA TYR A 138 4.96 15.11 6.63
C TYR A 138 3.48 15.41 6.46
N GLY A 139 2.62 14.39 6.43
CA GLY A 139 1.19 14.54 6.16
C GLY A 139 0.33 14.77 7.41
N ASN A 140 0.85 14.60 8.62
CA ASN A 140 0.08 14.81 9.84
C ASN A 140 0.53 16.09 10.56
N PRO A 141 -0.33 17.14 10.63
CA PRO A 141 0.02 18.40 11.27
C PRO A 141 0.41 18.30 12.75
N HIS A 142 0.01 17.22 13.44
CA HIS A 142 0.32 17.01 14.85
C HIS A 142 1.73 16.47 15.11
N TYR A 143 2.40 15.94 14.07
CA TYR A 143 3.69 15.24 14.22
C TYR A 143 4.84 15.92 13.46
N VAL A 144 4.60 17.08 12.86
CA VAL A 144 5.62 17.83 12.14
C VAL A 144 6.06 19.06 12.92
N ASP A 145 7.28 19.55 12.62
CA ASP A 145 7.77 20.81 13.14
C ASP A 145 6.88 21.98 12.68
N GLN A 146 6.84 23.06 13.45
CA GLN A 146 5.95 24.21 13.20
C GLN A 146 6.08 24.78 11.77
N GLU A 147 7.28 24.81 11.23
CA GLU A 147 7.53 25.26 9.85
C GLU A 147 6.81 24.43 8.79
N LEU A 148 6.56 23.15 9.06
CA LEU A 148 5.90 22.21 8.13
C LEU A 148 4.39 22.05 8.38
N VAL A 149 3.83 22.69 9.39
CA VAL A 149 2.38 22.60 9.68
C VAL A 149 1.53 23.04 8.50
N PRO A 150 1.80 24.18 7.82
CA PRO A 150 1.03 24.57 6.61
C PRO A 150 1.12 23.54 5.48
N PHE A 151 2.31 22.96 5.26
CA PHE A 151 2.51 21.87 4.31
C PHE A 151 1.66 20.65 4.68
N ALA A 152 1.73 20.20 5.93
CA ALA A 152 1.00 19.03 6.40
C ALA A 152 -0.52 19.20 6.32
N GLN A 153 -1.03 20.40 6.60
CA GLN A 153 -2.44 20.74 6.43
C GLN A 153 -2.86 20.66 4.96
N PHE A 154 -2.10 21.28 4.07
CA PHE A 154 -2.37 21.22 2.63
C PHE A 154 -2.26 19.76 2.12
N PHE A 155 -1.24 19.02 2.54
CA PHE A 155 -1.04 17.63 2.16
C PHE A 155 -2.24 16.77 2.58
N SER A 156 -2.67 16.84 3.84
CA SER A 156 -3.75 16.00 4.36
C SER A 156 -5.15 16.36 3.85
N THR A 157 -5.37 17.59 3.39
CA THR A 157 -6.67 18.05 2.92
C THR A 157 -6.81 18.03 1.40
N GLN A 158 -5.75 18.25 0.65
CA GLN A 158 -5.77 18.35 -0.81
C GLN A 158 -5.04 17.18 -1.49
N ILE A 159 -3.74 17.01 -1.19
CA ILE A 159 -2.92 16.00 -1.86
C ILE A 159 -3.38 14.58 -1.50
N ALA A 160 -3.59 14.31 -0.21
CA ALA A 160 -3.96 12.97 0.26
C ALA A 160 -5.28 12.47 -0.35
N HIS A 161 -6.20 13.37 -0.70
CA HIS A 161 -7.45 13.01 -1.37
C HIS A 161 -7.19 12.32 -2.70
N GLN A 162 -6.37 12.94 -3.54
CA GLN A 162 -6.02 12.39 -4.86
C GLN A 162 -5.23 11.08 -4.73
N LEU A 163 -4.25 11.04 -3.81
CA LEU A 163 -3.43 9.85 -3.61
C LEU A 163 -4.25 8.66 -3.12
N LEU A 164 -5.19 8.88 -2.19
CA LEU A 164 -6.08 7.84 -1.68
C LEU A 164 -6.99 7.27 -2.77
N GLY A 165 -7.55 8.12 -3.64
CA GLY A 165 -8.34 7.68 -4.78
C GLY A 165 -7.55 6.70 -5.67
N SER A 166 -6.32 7.08 -6.04
CA SER A 166 -5.43 6.23 -6.85
C SER A 166 -5.04 4.93 -6.13
N VAL A 167 -4.74 4.97 -4.83
CA VAL A 167 -4.41 3.78 -4.05
C VAL A 167 -5.60 2.83 -3.98
N MET A 168 -6.79 3.31 -3.66
CA MET A 168 -8.01 2.48 -3.63
C MET A 168 -8.26 1.82 -4.99
N GLN A 169 -8.10 2.58 -6.09
CA GLN A 169 -8.25 2.03 -7.43
C GLN A 169 -7.23 0.91 -7.73
N VAL A 170 -5.97 1.06 -7.35
CA VAL A 170 -4.94 0.01 -7.52
C VAL A 170 -5.29 -1.24 -6.74
N LEU A 171 -5.82 -1.11 -5.54
CA LEU A 171 -6.21 -2.24 -4.70
C LEU A 171 -7.38 -3.03 -5.29
N THR A 172 -8.26 -2.41 -6.08
CA THR A 172 -9.35 -3.12 -6.78
C THR A 172 -8.91 -3.84 -8.05
N TRP A 173 -7.67 -3.71 -8.50
CA TRP A 173 -7.20 -4.40 -9.71
C TRP A 173 -7.24 -5.92 -9.56
N ARG A 174 -6.74 -6.47 -8.45
CA ARG A 174 -6.71 -7.92 -8.22
C ARG A 174 -8.11 -8.55 -8.24
N PRO A 175 -9.10 -8.03 -7.49
CA PRO A 175 -10.48 -8.53 -7.59
C PRO A 175 -11.10 -8.40 -8.98
N SER A 176 -10.68 -7.41 -9.77
CA SER A 176 -11.15 -7.22 -11.15
C SER A 176 -10.39 -8.05 -12.20
N GLY A 177 -9.56 -9.01 -11.78
CA GLY A 177 -8.79 -9.88 -12.66
C GLY A 177 -7.53 -9.22 -13.26
N ARG A 178 -7.20 -8.00 -12.90
CA ARG A 178 -5.97 -7.33 -13.32
C ARG A 178 -4.82 -7.70 -12.39
N PHE A 179 -3.64 -7.87 -12.96
CA PHE A 179 -2.46 -8.13 -12.14
C PHE A 179 -2.16 -6.98 -11.17
N CYS A 180 -1.92 -7.34 -9.91
CA CYS A 180 -1.37 -6.45 -8.89
C CYS A 180 -0.40 -7.25 -8.03
N SER A 181 0.87 -6.84 -7.99
CA SER A 181 1.88 -7.56 -7.21
C SER A 181 1.61 -7.48 -5.71
N ASP A 182 1.96 -8.54 -4.95
CA ASP A 182 1.79 -8.57 -3.49
C ASP A 182 2.42 -7.37 -2.79
N ARG A 183 3.58 -6.93 -3.28
CA ARG A 183 4.27 -5.75 -2.77
C ARG A 183 3.50 -4.44 -2.98
N CYS A 184 2.78 -4.31 -4.09
CA CYS A 184 1.91 -3.15 -4.33
C CYS A 184 0.66 -3.24 -3.45
N MET A 185 0.03 -4.41 -3.38
CA MET A 185 -1.13 -4.67 -2.52
C MET A 185 -0.81 -4.34 -1.07
N MET A 186 0.26 -4.94 -0.52
CA MET A 186 0.73 -4.69 0.84
C MET A 186 1.00 -3.21 1.12
N THR A 187 1.73 -2.52 0.21
CA THR A 187 2.09 -1.12 0.43
C THR A 187 0.88 -0.20 0.34
N GLY A 188 -0.05 -0.51 -0.58
CA GLY A 188 -1.33 0.21 -0.68
C GLY A 188 -2.20 0.06 0.58
N LEU A 189 -2.32 -1.16 1.11
CA LEU A 189 -3.04 -1.42 2.36
C LEU A 189 -2.41 -0.70 3.55
N ARG A 190 -1.08 -0.68 3.66
CA ARG A 190 -0.37 0.09 4.69
C ARG A 190 -0.59 1.60 4.56
N PHE A 191 -0.68 2.11 3.33
CA PHE A 191 -1.03 3.52 3.12
C PHE A 191 -2.46 3.82 3.62
N LEU A 192 -3.43 2.95 3.33
CA LEU A 192 -4.79 3.07 3.88
C LEU A 192 -4.79 3.03 5.41
N SER A 193 -4.04 2.09 6.01
CA SER A 193 -3.89 1.95 7.47
C SER A 193 -3.42 3.27 8.11
N THR A 194 -2.35 3.85 7.56
CA THR A 194 -1.85 5.16 8.03
C THR A 194 -2.91 6.27 7.87
N SER A 195 -3.72 6.20 6.81
CA SER A 195 -4.73 7.23 6.50
C SER A 195 -5.97 7.16 7.40
N VAL A 196 -6.20 6.06 8.11
CA VAL A 196 -7.28 5.93 9.10
C VAL A 196 -7.07 6.84 10.31
N GLU A 197 -5.82 7.19 10.61
CA GLU A 197 -5.46 8.00 11.78
C GLU A 197 -6.03 9.42 11.71
N ILE A 198 -5.89 10.07 10.55
CA ILE A 198 -6.29 11.48 10.38
C ILE A 198 -7.76 11.56 9.95
N GLY A 199 -8.53 12.44 10.61
CA GLY A 199 -9.96 12.57 10.35
C GLY A 199 -10.31 13.05 8.92
N SER A 200 -9.50 13.92 8.31
CA SER A 200 -9.71 14.40 6.94
C SER A 200 -9.56 13.27 5.92
N THR A 201 -8.52 12.46 6.04
CA THR A 201 -8.27 11.32 5.14
C THR A 201 -9.20 10.16 5.39
N PHE A 202 -9.57 9.90 6.65
CA PHE A 202 -10.58 8.88 6.95
C PHE A 202 -11.95 9.20 6.32
N ARG A 203 -12.36 10.48 6.25
CA ARG A 203 -13.59 10.87 5.57
C ARG A 203 -13.64 10.48 4.10
N ILE A 204 -12.47 10.33 3.45
CA ILE A 204 -12.36 9.86 2.06
C ILE A 204 -12.56 8.34 1.99
N ILE A 205 -12.01 7.59 2.96
CA ILE A 205 -12.08 6.12 3.01
C ILE A 205 -13.49 5.65 3.43
N ALA A 206 -14.11 6.34 4.37
CA ALA A 206 -15.34 5.89 5.03
C ALA A 206 -16.49 5.52 4.06
N PRO A 207 -16.78 6.28 2.98
CA PRO A 207 -17.83 5.90 2.02
C PRO A 207 -17.51 4.61 1.24
N HIS A 208 -16.26 4.23 1.15
CA HIS A 208 -15.78 3.06 0.40
C HIS A 208 -15.51 1.85 1.29
N LEU A 209 -15.74 1.95 2.61
CA LEU A 209 -15.32 0.94 3.58
C LEU A 209 -15.94 -0.43 3.30
N GLU A 210 -17.22 -0.49 3.01
CA GLU A 210 -17.90 -1.76 2.69
C GLU A 210 -17.31 -2.41 1.42
N SER A 211 -17.13 -1.62 0.36
CA SER A 211 -16.51 -2.09 -0.87
C SER A 211 -15.07 -2.55 -0.65
N LEU A 212 -14.28 -1.82 0.15
CA LEU A 212 -12.92 -2.21 0.50
C LEU A 212 -12.90 -3.52 1.29
N LEU A 213 -13.78 -3.70 2.26
CA LEU A 213 -13.88 -4.96 3.01
C LEU A 213 -14.22 -6.12 2.08
N ARG A 214 -15.31 -6.02 1.32
CA ARG A 214 -15.80 -7.10 0.45
C ARG A 214 -14.86 -7.44 -0.69
N ASN A 215 -14.33 -6.44 -1.37
CA ASN A 215 -13.62 -6.61 -2.64
C ASN A 215 -12.09 -6.60 -2.50
N VAL A 216 -11.53 -6.18 -1.37
CA VAL A 216 -10.08 -6.08 -1.20
C VAL A 216 -9.61 -6.85 0.04
N ILE A 217 -10.11 -6.49 1.22
CA ILE A 217 -9.60 -7.03 2.49
C ILE A 217 -9.89 -8.53 2.62
N PHE A 218 -11.15 -8.93 2.50
CA PHE A 218 -11.52 -10.34 2.65
C PHE A 218 -10.93 -11.23 1.55
N PRO A 219 -10.93 -10.87 0.24
CA PRO A 219 -10.26 -11.67 -0.78
C PRO A 219 -8.76 -11.86 -0.55
N VAL A 220 -8.09 -10.88 0.06
CA VAL A 220 -6.68 -11.02 0.48
C VAL A 220 -6.53 -11.96 1.68
N MET A 221 -7.53 -12.02 2.55
CA MET A 221 -7.52 -12.87 3.76
C MET A 221 -7.92 -14.32 3.48
N TYR A 222 -8.57 -14.61 2.34
CA TYR A 222 -9.02 -15.96 2.02
C TYR A 222 -7.86 -16.94 1.86
N PHE A 223 -8.13 -18.19 2.23
CA PHE A 223 -7.26 -19.32 1.99
C PHE A 223 -7.01 -19.51 0.49
N SER A 224 -5.77 -19.38 0.06
CA SER A 224 -5.40 -19.39 -1.37
C SER A 224 -5.13 -20.81 -1.88
N GLN A 225 -5.08 -20.97 -3.21
CA GLN A 225 -4.69 -22.23 -3.83
C GLN A 225 -3.26 -22.65 -3.38
N SER A 226 -2.33 -21.71 -3.28
CA SER A 226 -0.96 -21.99 -2.79
C SER A 226 -0.92 -22.42 -1.32
N ASP A 227 -1.85 -21.91 -0.51
CA ASP A 227 -1.99 -22.37 0.88
C ASP A 227 -2.53 -23.80 0.94
N MET A 228 -3.49 -24.12 0.06
CA MET A 228 -4.02 -25.48 -0.07
C MET A 228 -2.93 -26.49 -0.49
N GLU A 229 -2.13 -26.12 -1.47
CA GLU A 229 -1.03 -26.95 -1.94
C GLU A 229 -0.02 -27.19 -0.82
N LEU A 230 0.36 -26.13 -0.11
CA LEU A 230 1.26 -26.23 1.04
C LEU A 230 0.66 -27.06 2.17
N TRP A 231 -0.63 -26.85 2.50
CA TRP A 231 -1.33 -27.64 3.50
C TRP A 231 -1.35 -29.13 3.17
N ASN A 232 -1.60 -29.47 1.92
CA ASN A 232 -1.63 -30.87 1.47
C ASN A 232 -0.24 -31.51 1.42
N GLN A 233 0.82 -30.74 1.17
CA GLN A 233 2.20 -31.25 1.11
C GLN A 233 2.85 -31.30 2.50
N ASP A 234 2.72 -30.23 3.28
CA ASP A 234 3.32 -30.09 4.62
C ASP A 234 2.47 -29.18 5.50
N PRO A 235 1.49 -29.76 6.26
CA PRO A 235 0.65 -28.98 7.18
C PRO A 235 1.44 -28.25 8.27
N GLN A 236 2.57 -28.81 8.71
CA GLN A 236 3.40 -28.20 9.76
C GLN A 236 4.09 -26.94 9.22
N GLU A 237 4.60 -27.01 7.99
CA GLU A 237 5.20 -25.86 7.32
C GLU A 237 4.15 -24.76 7.07
N TYR A 238 2.92 -25.12 6.67
CA TYR A 238 1.81 -24.15 6.55
C TYR A 238 1.58 -23.41 7.87
N VAL A 239 1.46 -24.15 8.98
CA VAL A 239 1.25 -23.53 10.30
C VAL A 239 2.46 -22.65 10.67
N ARG A 240 3.69 -23.13 10.45
CA ARG A 240 4.91 -22.37 10.71
C ARG A 240 4.93 -21.06 9.92
N LYS A 241 4.54 -21.09 8.65
CA LYS A 241 4.44 -19.92 7.77
C LYS A 241 3.43 -18.91 8.29
N CYS A 242 2.26 -19.35 8.75
CA CYS A 242 1.22 -18.48 9.30
C CYS A 242 1.70 -17.65 10.50
N TYR A 243 2.69 -18.15 11.26
CA TYR A 243 3.25 -17.51 12.45
C TYR A 243 4.67 -16.96 12.25
N SER A 244 5.22 -17.01 11.03
CA SER A 244 6.55 -16.50 10.73
C SER A 244 6.57 -14.96 10.65
N ILE A 245 7.27 -14.31 11.57
CA ILE A 245 7.45 -12.84 11.59
C ILE A 245 8.13 -12.33 10.32
N GLN A 246 9.04 -13.10 9.72
CA GLN A 246 9.76 -12.69 8.51
C GLN A 246 8.86 -12.68 7.28
N GLU A 247 7.98 -13.68 7.14
CA GLU A 247 7.00 -13.75 6.05
C GLU A 247 5.89 -12.72 6.24
N GLU A 248 5.44 -12.52 7.47
CA GLU A 248 4.45 -11.50 7.83
C GLU A 248 4.84 -10.09 7.36
N TYR A 249 6.14 -9.77 7.37
CA TYR A 249 6.61 -8.45 6.93
C TYR A 249 6.33 -8.14 5.45
N PHE A 250 6.15 -9.16 4.61
CA PHE A 250 5.97 -9.02 3.17
C PHE A 250 4.61 -9.52 2.65
N ASP A 251 3.77 -10.02 3.54
CA ASP A 251 2.47 -10.59 3.21
C ASP A 251 1.38 -9.51 3.12
N PRO A 252 0.60 -9.46 2.03
CA PRO A 252 -0.60 -8.63 1.94
C PRO A 252 -1.62 -8.90 3.04
N ARG A 253 -1.74 -10.15 3.54
CA ARG A 253 -2.62 -10.52 4.66
C ARG A 253 -2.24 -9.80 5.94
N ALA A 254 -0.95 -9.70 6.24
CA ALA A 254 -0.48 -8.96 7.41
C ALA A 254 -0.84 -7.47 7.32
N ALA A 255 -0.74 -6.88 6.13
CA ALA A 255 -1.17 -5.50 5.91
C ALA A 255 -2.69 -5.32 6.01
N ALA A 256 -3.47 -6.30 5.57
CA ALA A 256 -4.93 -6.31 5.74
C ALA A 256 -5.33 -6.44 7.22
N ARG A 257 -4.66 -7.34 7.98
CA ARG A 257 -4.84 -7.45 9.44
C ARG A 257 -4.51 -6.13 10.16
N ALA A 258 -3.39 -5.49 9.79
CA ALA A 258 -3.00 -4.20 10.36
C ALA A 258 -4.06 -3.12 10.09
N PHE A 259 -4.56 -3.03 8.86
CA PHE A 259 -5.65 -2.11 8.52
C PHE A 259 -6.91 -2.36 9.37
N LEU A 260 -7.32 -3.61 9.53
CA LEU A 260 -8.48 -3.97 10.37
C LEU A 260 -8.24 -3.61 11.84
N SER A 261 -7.02 -3.83 12.38
CA SER A 261 -6.66 -3.43 13.74
C SER A 261 -6.71 -1.93 13.93
N ASP A 262 -6.16 -1.14 12.99
CA ASP A 262 -6.20 0.32 13.06
C ASP A 262 -7.65 0.83 12.98
N MET A 263 -8.47 0.24 12.14
CA MET A 263 -9.91 0.53 12.07
C MET A 263 -10.62 0.17 13.39
N ALA A 264 -10.36 -1.00 13.96
CA ALA A 264 -10.99 -1.45 15.20
C ALA A 264 -10.57 -0.59 16.41
N ALA A 265 -9.32 -0.14 16.44
CA ALA A 265 -8.79 0.72 17.48
C ALA A 265 -9.31 2.16 17.38
N ARG A 266 -9.29 2.75 16.17
CA ARG A 266 -9.50 4.18 15.95
C ARG A 266 -10.91 4.53 15.48
N ARG A 267 -11.58 3.64 14.73
CA ARG A 267 -12.89 3.87 14.09
C ARG A 267 -13.88 2.70 14.29
N PRO A 268 -14.00 2.14 15.49
CA PRO A 268 -14.82 0.93 15.73
C PRO A 268 -16.28 1.10 15.33
N TRP A 269 -16.85 2.30 15.58
CA TRP A 269 -18.24 2.62 15.23
C TRP A 269 -18.51 2.77 13.71
N LYS A 270 -17.46 2.73 12.91
CA LYS A 270 -17.57 2.65 11.45
C LYS A 270 -17.26 1.25 10.93
N LEU A 271 -16.33 0.56 11.59
CA LEU A 271 -15.93 -0.79 11.18
C LEU A 271 -17.01 -1.83 11.50
N PHE A 272 -17.39 -1.97 12.77
CA PHE A 272 -18.21 -3.09 13.21
C PHE A 272 -19.61 -3.13 12.60
N PRO A 273 -20.33 -2.01 12.36
CA PRO A 273 -21.61 -2.04 11.67
C PRO A 273 -21.58 -2.61 10.25
N VAL A 274 -20.40 -2.57 9.60
CA VAL A 274 -20.19 -3.14 8.25
C VAL A 274 -19.61 -4.55 8.35
N LEU A 275 -18.67 -4.76 9.27
CA LEU A 275 -17.93 -6.01 9.42
C LEU A 275 -18.83 -7.15 9.94
N MET A 276 -19.65 -6.89 10.98
CA MET A 276 -20.46 -7.95 11.62
C MET A 276 -21.52 -8.54 10.67
N PRO A 277 -22.29 -7.76 9.89
CA PRO A 277 -23.20 -8.30 8.90
C PRO A 277 -22.48 -9.12 7.81
N PHE A 278 -21.29 -8.70 7.40
CA PHE A 278 -20.49 -9.43 6.42
C PHE A 278 -20.06 -10.81 6.98
N ILE A 279 -19.57 -10.85 8.22
CA ILE A 279 -19.22 -12.10 8.91
C ILE A 279 -20.43 -13.02 8.98
N ALA A 280 -21.58 -12.49 9.42
CA ALA A 280 -22.81 -13.25 9.54
C ALA A 280 -23.28 -13.83 8.20
N SER A 281 -23.30 -13.03 7.13
CA SER A 281 -23.70 -13.51 5.80
C SER A 281 -22.78 -14.62 5.31
N THR A 282 -21.47 -14.46 5.44
CA THR A 282 -20.49 -15.47 4.98
C THR A 282 -20.63 -16.79 5.73
N LEU A 283 -20.81 -16.77 7.05
CA LEU A 283 -21.04 -17.97 7.86
C LEU A 283 -22.35 -18.65 7.51
N THR A 284 -23.41 -17.87 7.30
CA THR A 284 -24.74 -18.39 6.89
C THR A 284 -24.67 -19.02 5.49
N GLU A 285 -24.01 -18.37 4.54
CA GLU A 285 -23.78 -18.92 3.18
C GLU A 285 -23.04 -20.26 3.25
N TYR A 286 -21.99 -20.34 4.07
CA TYR A 286 -21.27 -21.58 4.28
C TYR A 286 -22.13 -22.68 4.88
N SER A 287 -22.96 -22.35 5.89
CA SER A 287 -23.82 -23.34 6.55
C SER A 287 -24.91 -23.89 5.62
N ASN A 288 -25.48 -23.02 4.78
CA ASN A 288 -26.57 -23.37 3.86
C ASN A 288 -26.09 -24.04 2.56
N ALA A 289 -24.80 -23.92 2.20
CA ALA A 289 -24.28 -24.50 0.98
C ALA A 289 -24.20 -26.03 1.06
N PRO A 290 -24.49 -26.76 -0.05
CA PRO A 290 -24.23 -28.18 -0.16
C PRO A 290 -22.76 -28.50 0.16
N VAL A 291 -22.49 -29.70 0.71
CA VAL A 291 -21.14 -30.09 1.16
C VAL A 291 -20.09 -29.90 0.10
N GLU A 292 -20.40 -30.24 -1.15
CA GLU A 292 -19.47 -30.17 -2.30
C GLU A 292 -19.20 -28.72 -2.79
N GLN A 293 -20.04 -27.75 -2.40
CA GLN A 293 -19.96 -26.36 -2.85
C GLN A 293 -19.68 -25.39 -1.69
N LYS A 294 -19.33 -25.91 -0.52
CA LYS A 294 -19.07 -25.05 0.65
C LYS A 294 -17.90 -24.09 0.41
N PRO A 295 -18.12 -22.77 0.58
CA PRO A 295 -17.06 -21.77 0.39
C PRO A 295 -16.10 -21.72 1.59
N TYR A 296 -15.37 -22.83 1.84
CA TYR A 296 -14.47 -22.97 3.00
C TYR A 296 -13.35 -21.92 3.02
N HIS A 297 -12.88 -21.48 1.84
CA HIS A 297 -11.87 -20.41 1.74
C HIS A 297 -12.35 -19.11 2.39
N GLN A 298 -13.63 -18.76 2.17
CA GLN A 298 -14.23 -17.55 2.73
C GLN A 298 -14.45 -17.71 4.24
N LYS A 299 -14.93 -18.87 4.67
CA LYS A 299 -15.11 -19.18 6.09
C LYS A 299 -13.80 -19.09 6.86
N GLU A 300 -12.71 -19.66 6.32
CA GLU A 300 -11.38 -19.58 6.93
C GLU A 300 -10.92 -18.12 7.08
N GLY A 301 -11.05 -17.31 6.02
CA GLY A 301 -10.70 -15.89 6.07
C GLY A 301 -11.50 -15.11 7.11
N VAL A 302 -12.80 -15.40 7.25
CA VAL A 302 -13.66 -14.79 8.28
C VAL A 302 -13.23 -15.22 9.67
N LEU A 303 -12.96 -16.49 9.91
CA LEU A 303 -12.48 -16.99 11.21
C LEU A 303 -11.14 -16.38 11.58
N THR A 304 -10.23 -16.23 10.62
CA THR A 304 -8.94 -15.54 10.80
C THR A 304 -9.14 -14.08 11.23
N VAL A 305 -10.09 -13.36 10.61
CA VAL A 305 -10.42 -11.97 11.00
C VAL A 305 -11.02 -11.91 12.40
N ILE A 306 -11.94 -12.83 12.74
CA ILE A 306 -12.52 -12.92 14.09
C ILE A 306 -11.41 -13.14 15.12
N GLY A 307 -10.54 -14.14 14.90
CA GLY A 307 -9.42 -14.42 15.79
C GLY A 307 -8.47 -13.24 15.97
N HIS A 308 -8.19 -12.51 14.88
CA HIS A 308 -7.34 -11.32 14.91
C HIS A 308 -7.97 -10.13 15.65
N LEU A 309 -9.29 -9.94 15.54
CA LEU A 309 -9.99 -8.81 16.14
C LEU A 309 -10.69 -9.13 17.48
N HIS A 310 -10.59 -10.35 17.99
CA HIS A 310 -11.36 -10.79 19.16
C HIS A 310 -11.21 -9.86 20.37
N GLU A 311 -10.02 -9.36 20.65
CA GLU A 311 -9.79 -8.43 21.77
C GLU A 311 -10.49 -7.08 21.60
N TYR A 312 -10.65 -6.60 20.37
CA TYR A 312 -11.42 -5.38 20.08
C TYR A 312 -12.93 -5.63 20.17
N MET A 313 -13.38 -6.79 19.73
CA MET A 313 -14.80 -7.20 19.77
C MET A 313 -15.27 -7.44 21.21
N LYS A 314 -14.48 -8.17 22.01
CA LYS A 314 -14.75 -8.52 23.41
C LYS A 314 -14.94 -7.29 24.31
N LYS A 315 -14.23 -6.19 24.04
CA LYS A 315 -14.35 -4.94 24.79
C LYS A 315 -15.68 -4.18 24.56
N ARG A 316 -16.52 -4.63 23.61
CA ARG A 316 -17.78 -3.99 23.22
C ARG A 316 -18.94 -4.96 23.42
N ARG A 317 -19.74 -4.75 24.48
CA ARG A 317 -20.78 -5.67 24.90
C ARG A 317 -21.70 -6.12 23.74
N GLY A 318 -22.27 -5.20 22.98
CA GLY A 318 -23.17 -5.53 21.87
C GLY A 318 -22.52 -6.33 20.74
N ILE A 319 -21.23 -6.07 20.44
CA ILE A 319 -20.46 -6.83 19.43
C ILE A 319 -20.11 -8.21 19.97
N LYS A 320 -19.72 -8.30 21.25
CA LYS A 320 -19.45 -9.58 21.93
C LYS A 320 -20.66 -10.49 21.88
N GLU A 321 -21.84 -10.00 22.27
CA GLU A 321 -23.10 -10.76 22.28
C GLU A 321 -23.49 -11.24 20.86
N GLN A 322 -23.31 -10.39 19.83
CA GLN A 322 -23.51 -10.78 18.43
C GLN A 322 -22.53 -11.87 17.99
N LEU A 323 -21.26 -11.74 18.34
CA LEU A 323 -20.24 -12.74 18.00
C LEU A 323 -20.52 -14.08 18.67
N GLU A 324 -20.83 -14.08 19.97
CA GLU A 324 -21.21 -15.29 20.71
C GLU A 324 -22.41 -15.99 20.06
N SER A 325 -23.45 -15.24 19.72
CA SER A 325 -24.62 -15.79 19.01
C SER A 325 -24.25 -16.41 17.67
N LEU A 326 -23.42 -15.73 16.86
CA LEU A 326 -22.96 -16.25 15.57
C LEU A 326 -22.14 -17.53 15.70
N MET A 327 -21.22 -17.57 16.67
CA MET A 327 -20.36 -18.75 16.90
C MET A 327 -21.11 -19.95 17.47
N MET A 328 -22.27 -19.74 18.12
CA MET A 328 -23.12 -20.83 18.59
C MET A 328 -24.05 -21.38 17.50
N THR A 329 -24.31 -20.58 16.46
CA THR A 329 -25.22 -20.95 15.36
C THR A 329 -24.50 -21.64 14.21
N HIS A 330 -23.21 -21.35 13.96
CA HIS A 330 -22.40 -21.79 12.82
C HIS A 330 -21.14 -22.53 13.19
#